data_2c609a75cd3c985a39a3de03652b3bfc
#
_entry.id   2c609a75cd3c985a39a3de03652b3bfc
#
_cell.length_a   1.000
_cell.length_b   1.000
_cell.length_c   1.000
_cell.angle_alpha   90.00
_cell.angle_beta   90.00
_cell.angle_gamma   90.00
#
_symmetry.space_group_name_H-M   'P 1'
#
loop_
_entity.id
_entity.type
_entity.pdbx_description
1 polymer ?
#
loop_
_entity_poly.entity_id
_entity_poly.type
_entity_poly.pdbx_seq_one_letter_code
_entity_poly.pdbx_strand_id
1 'polypeptide(L)'
;IAYRDWVIRAFNDNLGYDDFLRYQLAGDLYPSATNDQLVASGFNRLHLIIARGTALPEESFFKNVVDRVTAVGTTFMGMTGQCATCHDHKYDPLTQEDFYSLFAFFNNIDAAPETGGRPRNGLQPPFVTLVTPVQKKELDQLTQQLTKSDQALKALKKKMDKEKDPEKKKAFSQELKALTAKHN
;
A
#
# COMPACT_ATOMS: atom_id res chain seq x y z
N ILE A 1 -8.74 -5.38 -8.32
CA ILE A 1 -9.68 -4.92 -9.36
C ILE A 1 -9.07 -3.72 -10.08
N ALA A 2 -8.68 -2.62 -9.41
CA ALA A 2 -8.17 -1.42 -10.07
C ALA A 2 -6.98 -1.69 -11.03
N TYR A 3 -6.00 -2.48 -10.61
CA TYR A 3 -4.86 -2.86 -11.47
C TYR A 3 -5.30 -3.62 -12.73
N ARG A 4 -6.16 -4.63 -12.58
CA ARG A 4 -6.69 -5.37 -13.75
C ARG A 4 -7.42 -4.44 -14.72
N ASP A 5 -8.25 -3.55 -14.19
CA ASP A 5 -9.04 -2.63 -15.02
C ASP A 5 -8.13 -1.61 -15.73
N TRP A 6 -7.02 -1.21 -15.08
CA TRP A 6 -5.98 -0.41 -15.72
C TRP A 6 -5.31 -1.16 -16.86
N VAL A 7 -4.90 -2.43 -16.67
CA VAL A 7 -4.30 -3.25 -17.72
C VAL A 7 -5.24 -3.36 -18.94
N ILE A 8 -6.53 -3.64 -18.71
CA ILE A 8 -7.52 -3.70 -19.77
C ILE A 8 -7.61 -2.37 -20.55
N ARG A 9 -7.65 -1.24 -19.84
CA ARG A 9 -7.65 0.07 -20.50
C ARG A 9 -6.38 0.31 -21.31
N ALA A 10 -5.21 0.01 -20.75
CA ALA A 10 -3.93 0.18 -21.41
C ALA A 10 -3.86 -0.55 -22.75
N PHE A 11 -4.40 -1.76 -22.81
CA PHE A 11 -4.51 -2.51 -24.09
C PHE A 11 -5.56 -1.91 -25.03
N ASN A 12 -6.73 -1.53 -24.54
CA ASN A 12 -7.77 -0.92 -25.36
C ASN A 12 -7.34 0.44 -25.95
N ASP A 13 -6.59 1.21 -25.19
CA ASP A 13 -6.08 2.52 -25.59
C ASP A 13 -4.78 2.41 -26.40
N ASN A 14 -4.30 1.18 -26.64
CA ASN A 14 -3.04 0.91 -27.34
C ASN A 14 -1.86 1.70 -26.75
N LEU A 15 -1.74 1.69 -25.42
CA LEU A 15 -0.63 2.34 -24.71
C LEU A 15 0.71 1.80 -25.22
N GLY A 16 1.68 2.70 -25.47
CA GLY A 16 3.02 2.30 -25.92
C GLY A 16 3.66 1.32 -24.93
N TYR A 17 4.32 0.29 -25.46
CA TYR A 17 4.88 -0.79 -24.63
C TYR A 17 5.90 -0.29 -23.62
N ASP A 18 6.67 0.74 -23.96
CA ASP A 18 7.65 1.36 -23.09
C ASP A 18 6.97 2.06 -21.89
N ASP A 19 5.88 2.79 -22.09
CA ASP A 19 5.11 3.40 -21.02
C ASP A 19 4.34 2.35 -20.21
N PHE A 20 3.79 1.33 -20.87
CA PHE A 20 3.14 0.20 -20.21
C PHE A 20 4.10 -0.50 -19.23
N LEU A 21 5.34 -0.70 -19.63
CA LEU A 21 6.37 -1.29 -18.80
C LEU A 21 6.81 -0.36 -17.66
N ARG A 22 7.13 0.89 -17.99
CA ARG A 22 7.58 1.89 -17.01
C ARG A 22 6.57 2.13 -15.91
N TYR A 23 5.29 2.22 -16.24
CA TYR A 23 4.25 2.46 -15.23
C TYR A 23 4.08 1.26 -14.31
N GLN A 24 4.23 0.04 -14.79
CA GLN A 24 4.13 -1.15 -13.95
C GLN A 24 5.34 -1.34 -13.03
N LEU A 25 6.54 -1.03 -13.49
CA LEU A 25 7.76 -1.23 -12.71
C LEU A 25 8.09 -0.05 -11.78
N ALA A 26 7.80 1.18 -12.20
CA ALA A 26 8.25 2.41 -11.56
C ALA A 26 7.22 3.55 -11.64
N GLY A 27 5.93 3.24 -11.77
CA GLY A 27 4.87 4.25 -11.89
C GLY A 27 4.74 5.16 -10.67
N ASP A 28 5.07 4.65 -9.50
CA ASP A 28 5.09 5.38 -8.23
C ASP A 28 6.30 6.33 -8.08
N LEU A 29 7.34 6.16 -8.88
CA LEU A 29 8.56 6.98 -8.83
C LEU A 29 8.46 8.26 -9.70
N TYR A 30 7.38 8.44 -10.45
CA TYR A 30 7.19 9.65 -11.23
C TYR A 30 6.97 10.88 -10.33
N PRO A 31 7.60 12.03 -10.63
CA PRO A 31 7.25 13.27 -9.96
C PRO A 31 5.77 13.59 -10.20
N SER A 32 4.97 13.70 -9.15
CA SER A 32 3.52 13.90 -9.25
C SER A 32 2.79 12.76 -9.97
N ALA A 33 3.12 11.51 -9.59
CA ALA A 33 2.50 10.32 -10.17
C ALA A 33 0.98 10.42 -10.21
N THR A 34 0.40 10.11 -11.35
CA THR A 34 -1.06 10.03 -11.53
C THR A 34 -1.63 8.78 -10.85
N ASN A 35 -2.94 8.77 -10.61
CA ASN A 35 -3.60 7.58 -10.09
C ASN A 35 -3.39 6.34 -10.98
N ASP A 36 -3.34 6.51 -12.28
CA ASP A 36 -3.11 5.41 -13.22
C ASP A 36 -1.68 4.87 -13.12
N GLN A 37 -0.67 5.73 -12.96
CA GLN A 37 0.71 5.32 -12.72
C GLN A 37 0.87 4.59 -11.37
N LEU A 38 0.24 5.10 -10.31
CA LEU A 38 0.22 4.45 -9.00
C LEU A 38 -0.50 3.10 -9.04
N VAL A 39 -1.61 2.99 -9.77
CA VAL A 39 -2.34 1.73 -9.94
C VAL A 39 -1.53 0.72 -10.74
N ALA A 40 -0.84 1.18 -11.79
CA ALA A 40 0.03 0.34 -12.61
C ALA A 40 1.16 -0.28 -11.80
N SER A 41 1.80 0.50 -10.91
CA SER A 41 2.88 0.00 -10.04
C SER A 41 2.42 -1.11 -9.07
N GLY A 42 1.11 -1.33 -8.97
CA GLY A 42 0.52 -2.49 -8.29
C GLY A 42 1.00 -3.84 -8.82
N PHE A 43 1.61 -3.91 -10.03
CA PHE A 43 2.32 -5.09 -10.52
C PHE A 43 3.33 -5.61 -9.50
N ASN A 44 4.07 -4.73 -8.86
CA ASN A 44 5.07 -5.08 -7.84
C ASN A 44 4.46 -5.69 -6.55
N ARG A 45 3.13 -5.72 -6.44
CA ARG A 45 2.39 -6.27 -5.30
C ARG A 45 1.72 -7.61 -5.61
N LEU A 46 1.91 -8.18 -6.80
CA LEU A 46 1.30 -9.44 -7.23
C LEU A 46 2.09 -10.68 -6.78
N HIS A 47 3.12 -10.51 -5.95
CA HIS A 47 3.88 -11.61 -5.37
C HIS A 47 3.04 -12.46 -4.41
N LEU A 48 3.46 -13.69 -4.19
CA LEU A 48 2.83 -14.60 -3.23
C LEU A 48 2.95 -14.07 -1.80
N ILE A 49 1.87 -14.16 -1.06
CA ILE A 49 1.80 -13.75 0.35
C ILE A 49 1.67 -14.99 1.22
N ILE A 50 2.52 -15.11 2.23
CA ILE A 50 2.40 -16.17 3.22
C ILE A 50 1.26 -15.83 4.18
N ALA A 51 0.15 -16.56 4.06
CA ALA A 51 -1.10 -16.27 4.78
C ALA A 51 -1.08 -16.56 6.29
N ARG A 52 -0.04 -17.18 6.83
CA ARG A 52 0.06 -17.60 8.24
C ARG A 52 1.26 -16.93 8.90
N GLY A 53 1.07 -16.42 10.12
CA GLY A 53 2.07 -15.70 10.90
C GLY A 53 3.26 -16.53 11.41
N THR A 54 3.65 -17.58 10.69
CA THR A 54 4.78 -18.48 11.01
C THR A 54 6.02 -18.19 10.16
N ALA A 55 5.92 -17.27 9.20
CA ALA A 55 7.04 -16.94 8.33
C ALA A 55 7.99 -15.95 9.01
N LEU A 56 9.28 -16.17 8.86
CA LEU A 56 10.31 -15.21 9.27
C LEU A 56 10.23 -13.98 8.36
N PRO A 57 10.24 -12.75 8.90
CA PRO A 57 10.11 -11.52 8.11
C PRO A 57 11.17 -11.42 7.01
N GLU A 58 12.42 -11.70 7.32
CA GLU A 58 13.53 -11.62 6.38
C GLU A 58 13.43 -12.65 5.25
N GLU A 59 13.05 -13.88 5.56
CA GLU A 59 12.80 -14.93 4.57
C GLU A 59 11.64 -14.55 3.65
N SER A 60 10.55 -14.01 4.21
CA SER A 60 9.42 -13.55 3.43
C SER A 60 9.79 -12.41 2.50
N PHE A 61 10.56 -11.45 2.99
CA PHE A 61 11.05 -10.34 2.18
C PHE A 61 11.90 -10.83 1.00
N PHE A 62 12.87 -11.71 1.26
CA PHE A 62 13.71 -12.31 0.23
C PHE A 62 12.86 -13.04 -0.83
N LYS A 63 11.93 -13.89 -0.41
CA LYS A 63 11.03 -14.62 -1.31
C LYS A 63 10.17 -13.68 -2.15
N ASN A 64 9.68 -12.58 -1.56
CA ASN A 64 8.91 -11.58 -2.28
C ASN A 64 9.74 -10.88 -3.36
N VAL A 65 11.01 -10.60 -3.10
CA VAL A 65 11.90 -10.01 -4.11
C VAL A 65 12.21 -11.00 -5.22
N VAL A 66 12.53 -12.26 -4.89
CA VAL A 66 12.74 -13.34 -5.88
C VAL A 66 11.51 -13.48 -6.78
N ASP A 67 10.31 -13.47 -6.21
CA ASP A 67 9.07 -13.61 -6.96
C ASP A 67 8.82 -12.43 -7.92
N ARG A 68 9.12 -11.19 -7.49
CA ARG A 68 9.05 -9.99 -8.35
C ARG A 68 10.00 -10.07 -9.53
N VAL A 69 11.26 -10.43 -9.29
CA VAL A 69 12.26 -10.62 -10.35
C VAL A 69 11.80 -11.69 -11.35
N THR A 70 11.33 -12.82 -10.83
CA THR A 70 10.79 -13.90 -11.65
C THR A 70 9.59 -13.46 -12.46
N ALA A 71 8.68 -12.70 -11.86
CA ALA A 71 7.49 -12.17 -12.54
C ALA A 71 7.86 -11.21 -13.67
N VAL A 72 8.85 -10.34 -13.47
CA VAL A 72 9.37 -9.44 -14.51
C VAL A 72 9.95 -10.23 -15.66
N GLY A 73 10.85 -11.18 -15.38
CA GLY A 73 11.46 -12.05 -16.40
C GLY A 73 10.41 -12.81 -17.21
N THR A 74 9.43 -13.41 -16.53
CA THR A 74 8.41 -14.22 -17.19
C THR A 74 7.44 -13.35 -17.98
N THR A 75 6.95 -12.25 -17.40
CA THR A 75 5.87 -11.46 -18.01
C THR A 75 6.36 -10.58 -19.15
N PHE A 76 7.53 -9.94 -18.99
CA PHE A 76 8.00 -8.92 -19.93
C PHE A 76 9.14 -9.38 -20.83
N MET A 77 9.89 -10.40 -20.42
CA MET A 77 11.05 -10.89 -21.15
C MET A 77 10.83 -12.29 -21.73
N GLY A 78 9.77 -13.01 -21.33
CA GLY A 78 9.50 -14.38 -21.75
C GLY A 78 10.54 -15.40 -21.25
N MET A 79 11.26 -15.07 -20.15
CA MET A 79 12.33 -15.90 -19.58
C MET A 79 11.90 -16.53 -18.25
N THR A 80 12.40 -17.75 -18.00
CA THR A 80 12.14 -18.48 -16.76
C THR A 80 13.24 -18.24 -15.72
N GLY A 81 13.27 -17.03 -15.13
CA GLY A 81 14.39 -16.56 -14.30
C GLY A 81 14.61 -17.32 -12.98
N GLN A 82 13.64 -18.08 -12.46
CA GLN A 82 13.72 -18.66 -11.11
C GLN A 82 14.91 -19.62 -10.92
N CYS A 83 15.33 -20.34 -11.96
CA CYS A 83 16.49 -21.23 -11.90
C CYS A 83 17.79 -20.48 -11.56
N ALA A 84 17.89 -19.23 -11.99
CA ALA A 84 19.07 -18.38 -11.79
C ALA A 84 19.23 -17.90 -10.34
N THR A 85 18.30 -18.21 -9.45
CA THR A 85 18.50 -17.99 -8.00
C THR A 85 19.64 -18.83 -7.42
N CYS A 86 19.92 -20.00 -7.99
CA CYS A 86 20.91 -20.95 -7.46
C CYS A 86 22.11 -21.20 -8.39
N HIS A 87 21.93 -21.06 -9.70
CA HIS A 87 22.96 -21.30 -10.71
C HIS A 87 22.59 -20.61 -12.02
N ASP A 88 23.54 -20.44 -12.93
CA ASP A 88 23.26 -19.89 -14.26
C ASP A 88 22.16 -20.69 -14.97
N HIS A 89 21.26 -19.98 -15.65
CA HIS A 89 20.16 -20.64 -16.33
C HIS A 89 20.68 -21.56 -17.45
N LYS A 90 20.15 -22.77 -17.52
CA LYS A 90 20.70 -23.78 -18.44
C LYS A 90 20.47 -23.44 -19.92
N TYR A 91 19.37 -22.79 -20.25
CA TYR A 91 18.91 -22.56 -21.62
C TYR A 91 18.83 -21.08 -21.97
N ASP A 92 18.30 -20.26 -21.07
CA ASP A 92 18.18 -18.81 -21.27
C ASP A 92 19.53 -18.12 -21.00
N PRO A 93 19.84 -17.02 -21.70
CA PRO A 93 21.06 -16.25 -21.48
C PRO A 93 20.95 -15.40 -20.21
N LEU A 94 20.70 -16.03 -19.07
CA LEU A 94 20.53 -15.42 -17.78
C LEU A 94 21.46 -16.08 -16.78
N THR A 95 22.48 -15.35 -16.34
CA THR A 95 23.39 -15.79 -15.30
C THR A 95 22.80 -15.54 -13.91
N GLN A 96 23.37 -16.19 -12.90
CA GLN A 96 23.04 -15.89 -11.50
C GLN A 96 23.37 -14.42 -11.15
N GLU A 97 24.46 -13.88 -11.69
CA GLU A 97 24.85 -12.48 -11.52
C GLU A 97 23.78 -11.53 -12.09
N ASP A 98 23.28 -11.80 -13.29
CA ASP A 98 22.18 -11.01 -13.91
C ASP A 98 20.93 -11.05 -13.05
N PHE A 99 20.57 -12.22 -12.53
CA PHE A 99 19.40 -12.37 -11.64
C PHE A 99 19.53 -11.50 -10.39
N TYR A 100 20.68 -11.56 -9.69
CA TYR A 100 20.88 -10.77 -8.47
C TYR A 100 21.13 -9.29 -8.75
N SER A 101 21.61 -8.94 -9.93
CA SER A 101 21.66 -7.56 -10.40
C SER A 101 20.24 -6.99 -10.54
N LEU A 102 19.33 -7.74 -11.16
CA LEU A 102 17.91 -7.36 -11.24
C LEU A 102 17.23 -7.39 -9.86
N PHE A 103 17.57 -8.34 -9.01
CA PHE A 103 17.09 -8.43 -7.63
C PHE A 103 17.39 -7.15 -6.84
N ALA A 104 18.54 -6.53 -7.03
CA ALA A 104 18.94 -5.31 -6.33
C ALA A 104 17.96 -4.14 -6.56
N PHE A 105 17.32 -4.04 -7.73
CA PHE A 105 16.30 -3.02 -8.00
C PHE A 105 15.05 -3.20 -7.15
N PHE A 106 14.64 -4.44 -6.86
CA PHE A 106 13.43 -4.74 -6.08
C PHE A 106 13.72 -4.89 -4.58
N ASN A 107 14.97 -5.01 -4.19
CA ASN A 107 15.39 -5.09 -2.80
C ASN A 107 15.28 -3.75 -2.05
N ASN A 108 15.10 -2.65 -2.77
CA ASN A 108 14.96 -1.30 -2.23
C ASN A 108 13.49 -0.85 -2.08
N ILE A 109 12.53 -1.71 -2.39
CA ILE A 109 11.11 -1.37 -2.24
C ILE A 109 10.80 -1.26 -0.74
N ASP A 110 10.35 -0.07 -0.33
CA ASP A 110 9.92 0.21 1.04
C ASP A 110 8.54 -0.42 1.31
N ALA A 111 8.54 -1.75 1.44
CA ALA A 111 7.35 -2.51 1.80
C ALA A 111 7.68 -3.42 2.97
N ALA A 112 6.85 -3.40 4.00
CA ALA A 112 6.96 -4.36 5.08
C ALA A 112 6.82 -5.79 4.52
N PRO A 113 7.63 -6.75 5.01
CA PRO A 113 7.46 -8.15 4.63
C PRO A 113 6.06 -8.61 5.03
N GLU A 114 5.32 -9.15 4.07
CA GLU A 114 3.94 -9.60 4.29
C GLU A 114 3.93 -10.96 4.99
N THR A 115 4.14 -10.96 6.30
CA THR A 115 4.27 -12.16 7.15
C THR A 115 2.95 -12.66 7.75
N GLY A 116 1.83 -12.34 7.12
CA GLY A 116 0.53 -12.94 7.46
C GLY A 116 -0.25 -12.28 8.59
N GLY A 117 0.22 -11.20 9.16
CA GLY A 117 -0.60 -10.31 9.99
C GLY A 117 -1.53 -9.50 9.08
N ARG A 118 -2.82 -9.86 9.01
CA ARG A 118 -3.78 -9.01 8.30
C ARG A 118 -4.00 -7.73 9.11
N PRO A 119 -3.71 -6.53 8.57
CA PRO A 119 -4.16 -5.32 9.20
C PRO A 119 -5.69 -5.34 9.32
N ARG A 120 -6.23 -4.57 10.25
CA ARG A 120 -7.66 -4.56 10.59
C ARG A 120 -8.59 -4.37 9.37
N ASN A 121 -8.11 -3.72 8.32
CA ASN A 121 -8.80 -3.49 7.04
C ASN A 121 -8.34 -4.43 5.90
N GLY A 122 -7.50 -5.42 6.16
CA GLY A 122 -7.04 -6.40 5.17
C GLY A 122 -5.99 -5.90 4.17
N LEU A 123 -5.53 -4.65 4.29
CA LEU A 123 -4.55 -4.05 3.39
C LEU A 123 -3.20 -3.85 4.10
N GLN A 124 -2.12 -4.25 3.43
CA GLN A 124 -0.75 -3.98 3.89
C GLN A 124 -0.21 -2.70 3.21
N PRO A 125 0.45 -1.80 3.93
CA PRO A 125 1.11 -0.66 3.32
C PRO A 125 2.30 -1.11 2.45
N PRO A 126 2.69 -0.32 1.43
CA PRO A 126 2.01 0.90 0.97
C PRO A 126 0.73 0.61 0.19
N PHE A 127 -0.28 1.46 0.31
CA PHE A 127 -1.52 1.37 -0.45
C PHE A 127 -1.96 2.75 -0.95
N VAL A 128 -2.74 2.75 -2.03
CA VAL A 128 -3.30 3.96 -2.63
C VAL A 128 -4.80 3.96 -2.43
N THR A 129 -5.33 5.06 -1.92
CA THR A 129 -6.77 5.27 -1.81
C THR A 129 -7.28 5.92 -3.08
N LEU A 130 -8.02 5.15 -3.87
CA LEU A 130 -8.66 5.64 -5.10
C LEU A 130 -10.05 6.16 -4.75
N VAL A 131 -10.23 7.46 -4.86
CA VAL A 131 -11.51 8.12 -4.59
C VAL A 131 -12.02 8.83 -5.83
N THR A 132 -13.32 8.75 -6.08
CA THR A 132 -13.97 9.59 -7.08
C THR A 132 -14.01 11.05 -6.59
N PRO A 133 -14.19 12.05 -7.48
CA PRO A 133 -14.32 13.45 -7.07
C PRO A 133 -15.45 13.68 -6.06
N VAL A 134 -16.55 12.92 -6.16
CA VAL A 134 -17.67 12.98 -5.23
C VAL A 134 -17.27 12.46 -3.85
N GLN A 135 -16.65 11.27 -3.81
CA GLN A 135 -16.16 10.66 -2.57
C GLN A 135 -15.07 11.52 -1.90
N LYS A 136 -14.20 12.17 -2.69
CA LYS A 136 -13.19 13.08 -2.16
C LYS A 136 -13.82 14.24 -1.43
N LYS A 137 -14.85 14.87 -2.02
CA LYS A 137 -15.58 15.98 -1.40
C LYS A 137 -16.27 15.56 -0.09
N GLU A 138 -16.87 14.37 -0.08
CA GLU A 138 -17.51 13.80 1.11
C GLU A 138 -16.47 13.48 2.20
N LEU A 139 -15.34 12.87 1.81
CA LEU A 139 -14.24 12.57 2.71
C LEU A 139 -13.66 13.83 3.35
N ASP A 140 -13.47 14.90 2.57
CA ASP A 140 -12.99 16.19 3.06
C ASP A 140 -13.97 16.81 4.07
N GLN A 141 -15.28 16.73 3.81
CA GLN A 141 -16.31 17.19 4.72
C GLN A 141 -16.30 16.40 6.05
N LEU A 142 -16.26 15.07 5.96
CA LEU A 142 -16.21 14.20 7.13
C LEU A 142 -14.93 14.42 7.95
N THR A 143 -13.79 14.59 7.28
CA THR A 143 -12.51 14.89 7.94
C THR A 143 -12.55 16.22 8.68
N GLN A 144 -13.18 17.24 8.09
CA GLN A 144 -13.37 18.53 8.77
C GLN A 144 -14.28 18.41 10.00
N GLN A 145 -15.36 17.63 9.91
CA GLN A 145 -16.26 17.38 11.03
C GLN A 145 -15.54 16.63 12.15
N LEU A 146 -14.78 15.61 11.81
CA LEU A 146 -13.95 14.83 12.74
C LEU A 146 -12.96 15.74 13.47
N THR A 147 -12.22 16.58 12.74
CA THR A 147 -11.25 17.51 13.32
C THR A 147 -11.91 18.51 14.28
N LYS A 148 -13.09 19.04 13.93
CA LYS A 148 -13.84 19.94 14.83
C LYS A 148 -14.31 19.22 16.10
N SER A 149 -14.79 17.99 15.95
CA SER A 149 -15.23 17.16 17.07
C SER A 149 -14.08 16.80 18.00
N ASP A 150 -12.92 16.42 17.46
CA ASP A 150 -11.70 16.15 18.23
C ASP A 150 -11.20 17.38 18.98
N GLN A 151 -11.24 18.55 18.35
CA GLN A 151 -10.87 19.81 19.02
C GLN A 151 -11.83 20.14 20.16
N ALA A 152 -13.14 19.94 19.97
CA ALA A 152 -14.15 20.13 21.01
C ALA A 152 -13.92 19.17 22.19
N LEU A 153 -13.68 17.88 21.92
CA LEU A 153 -13.35 16.88 22.94
C LEU A 153 -12.10 17.24 23.74
N LYS A 154 -11.03 17.68 23.06
CA LYS A 154 -9.79 18.10 23.72
C LYS A 154 -10.00 19.36 24.57
N ALA A 155 -10.82 20.30 24.09
CA ALA A 155 -11.15 21.51 24.84
C ALA A 155 -11.98 21.21 26.10
N LEU A 156 -12.97 20.32 25.98
CA LEU A 156 -13.78 19.86 27.11
C LEU A 156 -12.96 19.11 28.15
N LYS A 157 -12.08 18.20 27.72
CA LYS A 157 -11.15 17.50 28.63
C LYS A 157 -10.27 18.47 29.40
N LYS A 158 -9.70 19.49 28.73
CA LYS A 158 -8.87 20.51 29.37
C LYS A 158 -9.67 21.38 30.38
N LYS A 159 -10.95 21.65 30.09
CA LYS A 159 -11.84 22.37 31.03
C LYS A 159 -12.15 21.51 32.25
N MET A 160 -12.48 20.25 32.04
CA MET A 160 -12.75 19.30 33.12
C MET A 160 -11.56 19.09 34.05
N ASP A 161 -10.34 19.05 33.53
CA ASP A 161 -9.10 18.87 34.32
C ASP A 161 -8.77 20.11 35.17
N LYS A 162 -9.17 21.31 34.71
CA LYS A 162 -8.95 22.58 35.41
C LYS A 162 -10.07 22.92 36.41
N GLU A 163 -11.22 22.29 36.32
CA GLU A 163 -12.36 22.58 37.17
C GLU A 163 -12.20 21.90 38.52
N LYS A 164 -12.35 22.70 39.60
CA LYS A 164 -12.27 22.25 40.99
C LYS A 164 -13.63 21.96 41.63
N ASP A 165 -14.71 22.49 41.04
CA ASP A 165 -16.06 22.32 41.55
C ASP A 165 -16.61 20.93 41.13
N PRO A 166 -17.02 20.08 42.08
CA PRO A 166 -17.45 18.71 41.81
C PRO A 166 -18.75 18.63 40.99
N GLU A 167 -19.70 19.61 41.13
CA GLU A 167 -20.93 19.61 40.37
C GLU A 167 -20.68 19.95 38.89
N LYS A 168 -19.87 20.97 38.63
CA LYS A 168 -19.45 21.35 37.27
C LYS A 168 -18.66 20.26 36.58
N LYS A 169 -17.80 19.58 37.32
CA LYS A 169 -17.02 18.44 36.81
C LYS A 169 -17.92 17.28 36.37
N LYS A 170 -19.02 17.05 37.09
CA LYS A 170 -20.02 16.05 36.74
C LYS A 170 -20.79 16.41 35.47
N ALA A 171 -21.16 17.72 35.30
CA ALA A 171 -21.80 18.22 34.08
C ALA A 171 -20.86 18.05 32.85
N PHE A 172 -19.60 18.46 32.94
CA PHE A 172 -18.62 18.24 31.85
C PHE A 172 -18.39 16.76 31.52
N SER A 173 -18.46 15.88 32.51
CA SER A 173 -18.36 14.43 32.29
C SER A 173 -19.54 13.88 31.49
N GLN A 174 -20.75 14.37 31.72
CA GLN A 174 -21.92 13.98 30.95
C GLN A 174 -21.86 14.50 29.50
N GLU A 175 -21.45 15.75 29.31
CA GLU A 175 -21.24 16.33 27.99
C GLU A 175 -20.15 15.61 27.20
N LEU A 176 -19.06 15.22 27.85
CA LEU A 176 -17.99 14.41 27.26
C LEU A 176 -18.49 13.06 26.79
N LYS A 177 -19.32 12.37 27.59
CA LYS A 177 -19.93 11.10 27.20
C LYS A 177 -20.87 11.23 26.00
N ALA A 178 -21.69 12.30 25.95
CA ALA A 178 -22.59 12.57 24.86
C ALA A 178 -21.82 12.87 23.55
N LEU A 179 -20.75 13.65 23.62
CA LEU A 179 -19.87 13.93 22.48
C LEU A 179 -19.12 12.70 22.00
N THR A 180 -18.62 11.87 22.92
CA THR A 180 -17.92 10.61 22.57
C THR A 180 -18.87 9.62 21.90
N ALA A 181 -20.13 9.56 22.33
CA ALA A 181 -21.14 8.71 21.69
C ALA A 181 -21.50 9.14 20.25
N LYS A 182 -21.38 10.44 19.93
CA LYS A 182 -21.56 10.96 18.57
C LYS A 182 -20.32 10.79 17.67
N HIS A 183 -19.18 10.52 18.29
CA HIS A 183 -17.89 10.40 17.60
C HIS A 183 -17.57 8.94 17.19
N ASN A 184 -18.20 7.96 17.84
CA ASN A 184 -18.12 6.54 17.49
C ASN A 184 -19.22 6.14 16.51
#